data_f800b7101b41a930ce8a7d12de67bf79
#
_entry.id   f800b7101b41a930ce8a7d12de67bf79
#
_cell.length_a   1.000
_cell.length_b   1.000
_cell.length_c   1.000
_cell.angle_alpha   90.00
_cell.angle_beta   90.00
_cell.angle_gamma   90.00
#
_symmetry.space_group_name_H-M   'P 1'
#
loop_
_entity.id
_entity.type
_entity.pdbx_description
1 polymer ?
#
loop_
_entity_poly.entity_id
_entity_poly.type
_entity_poly.pdbx_seq_one_letter_code
_entity_poly.pdbx_strand_id
1 'polypeptide(L)'
;IPKNPRVTLKNLRQPIEDGVITISRAARTVEYPANFMLVASMNPCPCGYYGSKTHECTCTPLQISKYVSRLSGPLMDRIDLQIEVSGVTYDDLAEKGYSESSEEIKKRVDKARNIQLNRYRGTGVYSNSKMNSEMIKKYCTLDADSEKLLKNAFDKMGLTVRAYTRILKVART
;
A
#
# COMPACT_ATOMS: atom_id res chain seq x y z
N ILE A 1 -11.51 6.52 2.35
CA ILE A 1 -11.40 5.56 3.48
C ILE A 1 -12.01 6.12 4.78
N PRO A 2 -11.67 7.32 5.27
CA PRO A 2 -12.18 7.79 6.58
C PRO A 2 -13.69 7.96 6.69
N LYS A 3 -14.42 7.95 5.57
CA LYS A 3 -15.89 8.00 5.55
C LYS A 3 -16.53 6.67 5.96
N ASN A 4 -15.79 5.56 5.88
CA ASN A 4 -16.30 4.24 6.25
C ASN A 4 -16.34 4.06 7.79
N PRO A 5 -17.30 3.27 8.32
CA PRO A 5 -17.32 2.94 9.73
C PRO A 5 -16.01 2.31 10.19
N ARG A 6 -15.59 2.62 11.41
CA ARG A 6 -14.33 2.11 11.99
C ARG A 6 -14.29 0.58 12.07
N VAL A 7 -15.46 -0.05 12.26
CA VAL A 7 -15.61 -1.52 12.28
C VAL A 7 -15.27 -2.10 10.90
N THR A 8 -15.82 -1.52 9.83
CA THR A 8 -15.55 -1.96 8.45
C THR A 8 -14.05 -1.91 8.13
N LEU A 9 -13.37 -0.83 8.51
CA LEU A 9 -11.93 -0.68 8.31
C LEU A 9 -11.11 -1.70 9.11
N LYS A 10 -11.57 -2.07 10.31
CA LYS A 10 -10.93 -3.14 11.10
C LYS A 10 -11.05 -4.50 10.43
N ASN A 11 -12.21 -4.79 9.84
CA ASN A 11 -12.47 -6.08 9.19
C ASN A 11 -11.65 -6.29 7.91
N LEU A 12 -11.11 -5.22 7.30
CA LEU A 12 -10.20 -5.34 6.16
C LEU A 12 -8.82 -5.92 6.53
N ARG A 13 -8.43 -5.89 7.80
CA ARG A 13 -7.08 -6.29 8.22
C ARG A 13 -6.78 -7.75 7.93
N GLN A 14 -7.69 -8.66 8.30
CA GLN A 14 -7.51 -10.09 8.09
C GLN A 14 -7.48 -10.43 6.59
N PRO A 15 -8.46 -10.04 5.76
CA PRO A 15 -8.43 -10.35 4.34
C PRO A 15 -7.16 -9.85 3.61
N ILE A 16 -6.67 -8.66 3.97
CA ILE A 16 -5.46 -8.12 3.35
C ILE A 16 -4.21 -8.93 3.72
N GLU A 17 -4.13 -9.41 4.97
CA GLU A 17 -2.97 -10.14 5.47
C GLU A 17 -3.01 -11.62 5.09
N ASP A 18 -4.11 -12.29 5.41
CA ASP A 18 -4.24 -13.74 5.31
C ASP A 18 -4.75 -14.19 3.92
N GLY A 19 -5.38 -13.28 3.17
CA GLY A 19 -6.01 -13.60 1.89
C GLY A 19 -7.25 -14.45 2.01
N VAL A 20 -7.86 -14.52 3.21
CA VAL A 20 -9.10 -15.25 3.52
C VAL A 20 -10.01 -14.43 4.43
N ILE A 21 -11.30 -14.71 4.34
CA ILE A 21 -12.32 -14.22 5.27
C ILE A 21 -12.91 -15.41 5.97
N THR A 22 -12.81 -15.44 7.29
CA THR A 22 -13.40 -16.48 8.14
C THR A 22 -14.72 -16.00 8.74
N ILE A 23 -15.79 -16.69 8.48
CA ILE A 23 -17.12 -16.44 9.07
C ILE A 23 -17.45 -17.59 9.99
N SER A 24 -17.49 -17.32 11.31
CA SER A 24 -17.86 -18.28 12.33
C SER A 24 -19.28 -18.00 12.83
N ARG A 25 -20.14 -19.01 12.78
CA ARG A 25 -21.46 -19.04 13.40
C ARG A 25 -21.56 -20.27 14.31
N ALA A 26 -22.49 -20.28 15.24
CA ALA A 26 -22.61 -21.33 16.27
C ALA A 26 -22.52 -22.79 15.76
N ALA A 27 -22.92 -23.07 14.52
CA ALA A 27 -22.92 -24.40 13.94
C ALA A 27 -21.79 -24.68 12.94
N ARG A 28 -21.13 -23.64 12.36
CA ARG A 28 -20.14 -23.82 11.30
C ARG A 28 -19.17 -22.63 11.22
N THR A 29 -17.93 -22.94 10.89
CA THR A 29 -16.93 -21.97 10.43
C THR A 29 -16.68 -22.20 8.95
N VAL A 30 -16.78 -21.13 8.15
CA VAL A 30 -16.56 -21.17 6.70
C VAL A 30 -15.48 -20.15 6.34
N GLU A 31 -14.53 -20.55 5.50
CA GLU A 31 -13.49 -19.68 4.97
C GLU A 31 -13.75 -19.37 3.49
N TYR A 32 -13.61 -18.11 3.12
CA TYR A 32 -13.71 -17.65 1.74
C TYR A 32 -12.38 -17.06 1.29
N PRO A 33 -11.92 -17.37 0.07
CA PRO A 33 -10.73 -16.72 -0.48
C PRO A 33 -10.96 -15.22 -0.65
N ALA A 34 -9.99 -14.42 -0.22
CA ALA A 34 -10.03 -12.96 -0.27
C ALA A 34 -8.71 -12.37 -0.78
N ASN A 35 -8.21 -12.91 -1.89
CA ASN A 35 -7.03 -12.38 -2.57
C ASN A 35 -7.44 -11.23 -3.49
N PHE A 36 -7.19 -9.99 -3.07
CA PHE A 36 -7.52 -8.79 -3.84
C PHE A 36 -6.42 -7.74 -3.72
N MET A 37 -6.39 -6.80 -4.65
CA MET A 37 -5.60 -5.59 -4.55
C MET A 37 -6.46 -4.47 -3.97
N LEU A 38 -6.03 -3.89 -2.85
CA LEU A 38 -6.70 -2.74 -2.24
C LEU A 38 -6.15 -1.45 -2.84
N VAL A 39 -7.02 -0.70 -3.53
CA VAL A 39 -6.76 0.69 -3.92
C VAL A 39 -7.71 1.59 -3.15
N ALA A 40 -7.17 2.58 -2.48
CA ALA A 40 -7.95 3.44 -1.61
C ALA A 40 -7.48 4.90 -1.72
N SER A 41 -8.42 5.82 -1.60
CA SER A 41 -8.14 7.25 -1.55
C SER A 41 -8.72 7.89 -0.29
N MET A 42 -8.11 8.99 0.12
CA MET A 42 -8.61 9.82 1.20
C MET A 42 -8.21 11.28 1.00
N ASN A 43 -9.00 12.18 1.52
CA ASN A 43 -8.60 13.58 1.62
C ASN A 43 -7.66 13.78 2.82
N PRO A 44 -6.83 14.84 2.83
CA PRO A 44 -5.92 15.12 3.94
C PRO A 44 -6.65 15.54 5.24
N CYS A 45 -7.87 16.07 5.11
CA CYS A 45 -8.71 16.51 6.23
C CYS A 45 -10.21 16.49 5.86
N PRO A 46 -11.14 16.77 6.79
CA PRO A 46 -12.58 16.80 6.49
C PRO A 46 -12.99 17.78 5.38
N CYS A 47 -12.39 18.98 5.31
CA CYS A 47 -12.69 19.94 4.24
C CYS A 47 -11.94 19.66 2.93
N GLY A 48 -10.85 18.86 2.97
CA GLY A 48 -10.06 18.47 1.80
C GLY A 48 -8.86 19.37 1.48
N TYR A 49 -8.68 20.48 2.18
CA TYR A 49 -7.71 21.52 1.81
C TYR A 49 -6.48 21.62 2.71
N TYR A 50 -6.29 20.73 3.66
CA TYR A 50 -5.09 20.72 4.50
C TYR A 50 -3.84 20.46 3.63
N GLY A 51 -2.88 21.38 3.68
CA GLY A 51 -1.69 21.37 2.83
C GLY A 51 -1.89 21.91 1.41
N SER A 52 -3.10 22.39 1.04
CA SER A 52 -3.35 23.02 -0.25
C SER A 52 -2.65 24.38 -0.35
N LYS A 53 -2.08 24.66 -1.54
CA LYS A 53 -1.48 25.95 -1.87
C LYS A 53 -2.50 26.98 -2.38
N THR A 54 -3.65 26.52 -2.83
CA THR A 54 -4.67 27.35 -3.51
C THR A 54 -5.89 27.64 -2.68
N HIS A 55 -6.14 26.84 -1.63
CA HIS A 55 -7.32 27.00 -0.76
C HIS A 55 -6.91 26.87 0.71
N GLU A 56 -7.44 27.73 1.55
CA GLU A 56 -7.19 27.68 2.98
C GLU A 56 -8.00 26.54 3.65
N CYS A 57 -7.33 25.81 4.54
CA CYS A 57 -7.97 24.75 5.31
C CYS A 57 -8.75 25.36 6.48
N THR A 58 -10.04 25.09 6.57
CA THR A 58 -10.92 25.57 7.66
C THR A 58 -11.00 24.63 8.85
N CYS A 59 -10.29 23.49 8.82
CA CYS A 59 -10.33 22.49 9.87
C CYS A 59 -9.43 22.88 11.04
N THR A 60 -9.92 22.70 12.26
CA THR A 60 -9.07 22.80 13.46
C THR A 60 -8.08 21.62 13.55
N PRO A 61 -6.93 21.77 14.24
CA PRO A 61 -5.99 20.66 14.45
C PRO A 61 -6.64 19.42 15.07
N LEU A 62 -7.59 19.61 15.98
CA LEU A 62 -8.35 18.52 16.60
C LEU A 62 -9.23 17.77 15.58
N GLN A 63 -9.88 18.48 14.67
CA GLN A 63 -10.69 17.88 13.61
C GLN A 63 -9.82 17.07 12.65
N ILE A 64 -8.65 17.57 12.27
CA ILE A 64 -7.69 16.86 11.42
C ILE A 64 -7.20 15.57 12.13
N SER A 65 -6.74 15.69 13.37
CA SER A 65 -6.28 14.56 14.17
C SER A 65 -7.37 13.48 14.32
N LYS A 66 -8.60 13.88 14.65
CA LYS A 66 -9.74 12.96 14.77
C LYS A 66 -10.10 12.30 13.44
N TYR A 67 -9.93 12.99 12.33
CA TYR A 67 -10.17 12.45 11.00
C TYR A 67 -9.12 11.41 10.61
N VAL A 68 -7.84 11.73 10.77
CA VAL A 68 -6.71 10.82 10.46
C VAL A 68 -6.70 9.61 11.40
N SER A 69 -7.01 9.78 12.69
CA SER A 69 -7.06 8.69 13.68
C SER A 69 -8.12 7.61 13.41
N ARG A 70 -9.03 7.83 12.47
CA ARG A 70 -9.93 6.77 11.99
C ARG A 70 -9.18 5.66 11.28
N LEU A 71 -8.05 5.99 10.63
CA LEU A 71 -7.11 5.02 10.10
C LEU A 71 -6.19 4.58 11.24
N SER A 72 -6.26 3.31 11.57
CA SER A 72 -5.39 2.77 12.61
C SER A 72 -4.01 2.48 12.05
N GLY A 73 -2.96 2.67 12.85
CA GLY A 73 -1.59 2.28 12.52
C GLY A 73 -1.53 0.87 11.91
N PRO A 74 -2.12 -0.17 12.56
CA PRO A 74 -2.11 -1.52 12.01
C PRO A 74 -2.78 -1.70 10.64
N LEU A 75 -3.71 -0.83 10.23
CA LEU A 75 -4.24 -0.86 8.87
C LEU A 75 -3.27 -0.18 7.90
N MET A 76 -2.70 0.95 8.30
CA MET A 76 -1.70 1.67 7.49
C MET A 76 -0.46 0.81 7.23
N ASP A 77 -0.01 0.06 8.23
CA ASP A 77 1.09 -0.91 8.08
C ASP A 77 0.83 -2.00 7.05
N ARG A 78 -0.42 -2.18 6.61
CA ARG A 78 -0.81 -3.17 5.59
C ARG A 78 -0.95 -2.58 4.19
N ILE A 79 -0.86 -1.27 4.05
CA ILE A 79 -0.86 -0.57 2.77
C ILE A 79 0.59 -0.39 2.32
N ASP A 80 0.97 -1.05 1.25
CA ASP A 80 2.36 -1.12 0.80
C ASP A 80 2.88 0.19 0.23
N LEU A 81 2.03 0.95 -0.47
CA LEU A 81 2.37 2.22 -1.12
C LEU A 81 1.41 3.31 -0.65
N GLN A 82 1.96 4.42 -0.21
CA GLN A 82 1.23 5.60 0.20
C GLN A 82 1.75 6.78 -0.61
N ILE A 83 0.87 7.39 -1.40
CA ILE A 83 1.24 8.46 -2.33
C ILE A 83 0.41 9.69 -1.99
N GLU A 84 1.08 10.82 -1.82
CA GLU A 84 0.44 12.13 -1.73
C GLU A 84 0.28 12.69 -3.14
N VAL A 85 -0.96 13.03 -3.50
CA VAL A 85 -1.29 13.62 -4.79
C VAL A 85 -1.59 15.09 -4.58
N SER A 86 -0.77 15.95 -5.18
CA SER A 86 -0.96 17.40 -5.15
C SER A 86 -2.18 17.81 -5.96
N GLY A 87 -2.75 18.97 -5.62
CA GLY A 87 -3.78 19.58 -6.45
C GLY A 87 -3.23 19.97 -7.84
N VAL A 88 -4.04 19.83 -8.85
CA VAL A 88 -3.72 20.22 -10.23
C VAL A 88 -4.00 21.70 -10.41
N THR A 89 -3.06 22.44 -11.00
CA THR A 89 -3.24 23.85 -11.35
C THR A 89 -3.87 23.99 -12.74
N TYR A 90 -4.36 25.20 -13.06
CA TYR A 90 -4.88 25.46 -14.40
C TYR A 90 -3.79 25.30 -15.47
N ASP A 91 -2.57 25.70 -15.16
CA ASP A 91 -1.45 25.59 -16.06
C ASP A 91 -1.11 24.11 -16.35
N ASP A 92 -1.17 23.24 -15.33
CA ASP A 92 -1.01 21.80 -15.49
C ASP A 92 -2.07 21.18 -16.44
N LEU A 93 -3.29 21.75 -16.43
CA LEU A 93 -4.37 21.32 -17.34
C LEU A 93 -4.21 21.88 -18.75
N ALA A 94 -3.66 23.08 -18.89
CA ALA A 94 -3.45 23.77 -20.15
C ALA A 94 -2.20 23.25 -20.89
N GLU A 95 -1.23 22.72 -20.15
CA GLU A 95 -0.06 22.08 -20.74
C GLU A 95 -0.48 20.88 -21.58
N LYS A 96 -0.32 20.98 -22.90
CA LYS A 96 -0.47 19.84 -23.83
C LYS A 96 0.75 18.93 -23.77
N GLY A 97 1.22 18.62 -22.52
CA GLY A 97 2.33 17.72 -22.32
C GLY A 97 1.95 16.28 -22.72
N TYR A 98 2.95 15.53 -23.16
CA TYR A 98 2.80 14.10 -23.44
C TYR A 98 2.43 13.38 -22.13
N SER A 99 1.21 12.88 -22.06
CA SER A 99 0.79 11.99 -20.97
C SER A 99 0.98 10.56 -21.44
N GLU A 100 1.68 9.77 -20.62
CA GLU A 100 1.91 8.36 -20.92
C GLU A 100 0.57 7.60 -21.07
N SER A 101 0.43 6.84 -22.13
CA SER A 101 -0.77 6.10 -22.41
C SER A 101 -0.92 4.88 -21.50
N SER A 102 -2.16 4.44 -21.25
CA SER A 102 -2.43 3.20 -20.48
C SER A 102 -1.80 1.98 -21.14
N GLU A 103 -1.61 1.99 -22.46
CA GLU A 103 -0.94 0.90 -23.19
C GLU A 103 0.55 0.82 -22.86
N GLU A 104 1.23 1.96 -22.79
CA GLU A 104 2.66 2.02 -22.41
C GLU A 104 2.86 1.57 -20.96
N ILE A 105 2.00 2.05 -20.05
CA ILE A 105 2.01 1.61 -18.65
C ILE A 105 1.80 0.08 -18.57
N LYS A 106 0.81 -0.44 -19.32
CA LYS A 106 0.53 -1.88 -19.36
C LYS A 106 1.72 -2.69 -19.83
N LYS A 107 2.43 -2.26 -20.87
CA LYS A 107 3.63 -2.96 -21.37
C LYS A 107 4.70 -3.08 -20.27
N ARG A 108 4.93 -2.02 -19.47
CA ARG A 108 5.87 -2.08 -18.33
C ARG A 108 5.39 -3.05 -17.24
N VAL A 109 4.10 -2.99 -16.91
CA VAL A 109 3.51 -3.90 -15.90
C VAL A 109 3.62 -5.36 -16.36
N ASP A 110 3.29 -5.65 -17.62
CA ASP A 110 3.39 -7.00 -18.18
C ASP A 110 4.84 -7.51 -18.18
N LYS A 111 5.82 -6.65 -18.49
CA LYS A 111 7.25 -6.97 -18.40
C LYS A 111 7.66 -7.34 -16.96
N ALA A 112 7.27 -6.53 -15.98
CA ALA A 112 7.56 -6.80 -14.57
C ALA A 112 6.87 -8.10 -14.10
N ARG A 113 5.64 -8.34 -14.51
CA ARG A 113 4.90 -9.60 -14.21
C ARG A 113 5.58 -10.82 -14.79
N ASN A 114 6.03 -10.77 -16.03
CA ASN A 114 6.74 -11.87 -16.68
C ASN A 114 8.06 -12.21 -15.96
N ILE A 115 8.81 -11.19 -15.50
CA ILE A 115 10.01 -11.40 -14.68
C ILE A 115 9.67 -12.15 -13.38
N GLN A 116 8.57 -11.78 -12.69
CA GLN A 116 8.14 -12.45 -11.48
C GLN A 116 7.68 -13.90 -11.75
N LEU A 117 6.90 -14.13 -12.80
CA LEU A 117 6.46 -15.48 -13.19
C LEU A 117 7.63 -16.39 -13.50
N ASN A 118 8.65 -15.91 -14.20
CA ASN A 118 9.86 -16.67 -14.49
C ASN A 118 10.68 -16.94 -13.22
N ARG A 119 10.80 -15.95 -12.32
CA ARG A 119 11.51 -16.08 -11.02
C ARG A 119 10.92 -17.19 -10.15
N TYR A 120 9.60 -17.33 -10.14
CA TYR A 120 8.88 -18.25 -9.26
C TYR A 120 8.39 -19.52 -9.98
N ARG A 121 8.88 -19.79 -11.18
CA ARG A 121 8.47 -20.98 -11.95
C ARG A 121 8.63 -22.25 -11.12
N GLY A 122 7.58 -23.06 -11.04
CA GLY A 122 7.55 -24.31 -10.28
C GLY A 122 7.36 -24.19 -8.77
N THR A 123 7.16 -22.96 -8.22
CA THR A 123 7.01 -22.76 -6.76
C THR A 123 5.55 -22.60 -6.32
N GLY A 124 4.59 -22.45 -7.23
CA GLY A 124 3.20 -22.11 -6.91
C GLY A 124 2.99 -20.63 -6.50
N VAL A 125 4.04 -19.82 -6.53
CA VAL A 125 3.99 -18.37 -6.25
C VAL A 125 4.03 -17.62 -7.57
N TYR A 126 3.25 -16.55 -7.69
CA TYR A 126 3.08 -15.79 -8.93
C TYR A 126 3.41 -14.30 -8.80
N SER A 127 3.76 -13.84 -7.61
CA SER A 127 4.11 -12.43 -7.37
C SER A 127 4.97 -12.25 -6.13
N ASN A 128 5.75 -11.16 -6.09
CA ASN A 128 6.60 -10.82 -4.95
C ASN A 128 5.80 -10.69 -3.64
N SER A 129 4.54 -10.23 -3.70
CA SER A 129 3.68 -10.09 -2.52
C SER A 129 3.42 -11.42 -1.80
N LYS A 130 3.46 -12.54 -2.52
CA LYS A 130 3.19 -13.89 -1.98
C LYS A 130 4.44 -14.65 -1.52
N MET A 131 5.63 -14.04 -1.56
CA MET A 131 6.85 -14.64 -1.01
C MET A 131 6.70 -14.95 0.48
N ASN A 132 7.12 -16.14 0.88
CA ASN A 132 7.34 -16.50 2.27
C ASN A 132 8.73 -16.03 2.76
N SER A 133 9.06 -16.27 4.03
CA SER A 133 10.31 -15.80 4.64
C SER A 133 11.56 -16.41 3.98
N GLU A 134 11.51 -17.65 3.54
CA GLU A 134 12.63 -18.33 2.85
C GLU A 134 12.87 -17.72 1.46
N MET A 135 11.78 -17.46 0.73
CA MET A 135 11.84 -16.81 -0.58
C MET A 135 12.37 -15.38 -0.48
N ILE A 136 12.00 -14.64 0.56
CA ILE A 136 12.53 -13.28 0.81
C ILE A 136 14.04 -13.36 0.98
N LYS A 137 14.56 -14.26 1.82
CA LYS A 137 16.00 -14.46 2.00
C LYS A 137 16.72 -14.83 0.70
N LYS A 138 16.07 -15.66 -0.13
CA LYS A 138 16.65 -16.14 -1.39
C LYS A 138 16.65 -15.08 -2.49
N TYR A 139 15.55 -14.32 -2.63
CA TYR A 139 15.33 -13.45 -3.79
C TYR A 139 15.49 -11.96 -3.51
N CYS A 140 15.49 -11.53 -2.24
CA CYS A 140 15.64 -10.13 -1.84
C CYS A 140 17.00 -9.90 -1.18
N THR A 141 18.08 -10.37 -1.81
CA THR A 141 19.45 -10.06 -1.37
C THR A 141 19.74 -8.58 -1.59
N LEU A 142 20.30 -7.95 -0.56
CA LEU A 142 20.72 -6.55 -0.59
C LEU A 142 22.23 -6.47 -0.79
N ASP A 143 22.69 -5.43 -1.48
CA ASP A 143 24.08 -5.01 -1.44
C ASP A 143 24.36 -4.20 -0.16
N ALA A 144 25.64 -3.92 0.11
CA ALA A 144 26.07 -3.25 1.34
C ALA A 144 25.45 -1.84 1.51
N ASP A 145 25.26 -1.12 0.43
CA ASP A 145 24.69 0.24 0.45
C ASP A 145 23.18 0.20 0.72
N SER A 146 22.46 -0.71 0.07
CA SER A 146 21.03 -0.95 0.33
C SER A 146 20.76 -1.44 1.75
N GLU A 147 21.63 -2.31 2.29
CA GLU A 147 21.53 -2.79 3.67
C GLU A 147 21.73 -1.64 4.67
N LYS A 148 22.74 -0.79 4.45
CA LYS A 148 23.00 0.39 5.27
C LYS A 148 21.84 1.39 5.23
N LEU A 149 21.28 1.63 4.03
CA LEU A 149 20.13 2.52 3.85
C LEU A 149 18.91 1.98 4.61
N LEU A 150 18.61 0.71 4.44
CA LEU A 150 17.45 0.06 5.07
C LEU A 150 17.60 0.00 6.61
N LYS A 151 18.80 -0.27 7.11
CA LYS A 151 19.12 -0.21 8.54
C LYS A 151 18.90 1.19 9.11
N ASN A 152 19.41 2.22 8.43
CA ASN A 152 19.21 3.60 8.86
C ASN A 152 17.72 3.99 8.88
N ALA A 153 16.94 3.56 7.88
CA ALA A 153 15.50 3.78 7.84
C ALA A 153 14.80 3.03 8.97
N PHE A 154 15.17 1.78 9.24
CA PHE A 154 14.63 0.97 10.32
C PHE A 154 14.82 1.65 11.68
N ASP A 155 16.05 2.06 11.98
CA ASP A 155 16.41 2.68 13.27
C ASP A 155 15.78 4.07 13.46
N LYS A 156 15.81 4.92 12.40
CA LYS A 156 15.31 6.31 12.50
C LYS A 156 13.78 6.41 12.46
N MET A 157 13.11 5.55 11.71
CA MET A 157 11.65 5.59 11.52
C MET A 157 10.90 4.62 12.43
N GLY A 158 11.62 3.80 13.24
CA GLY A 158 10.99 2.80 14.10
C GLY A 158 10.17 1.78 13.31
N LEU A 159 10.70 1.30 12.18
CA LEU A 159 9.96 0.38 11.32
C LEU A 159 9.72 -0.96 12.02
N THR A 160 8.54 -1.53 11.78
CA THR A 160 8.23 -2.89 12.24
C THR A 160 8.87 -3.94 11.34
N VAL A 161 9.06 -5.17 11.84
CA VAL A 161 9.53 -6.31 11.02
C VAL A 161 8.58 -6.55 9.83
N ARG A 162 7.28 -6.28 10.00
CA ARG A 162 6.31 -6.37 8.90
C ARG A 162 6.61 -5.32 7.82
N ALA A 163 6.86 -4.07 8.20
CA ALA A 163 7.23 -3.01 7.26
C ALA A 163 8.54 -3.35 6.53
N TYR A 164 9.55 -3.86 7.23
CA TYR A 164 10.80 -4.33 6.65
C TYR A 164 10.58 -5.38 5.55
N THR A 165 9.84 -6.43 5.84
CA THR A 165 9.59 -7.49 4.85
C THR A 165 8.77 -7.00 3.65
N ARG A 166 7.87 -6.05 3.84
CA ARG A 166 7.08 -5.44 2.76
C ARG A 166 7.94 -4.56 1.86
N ILE A 167 8.80 -3.74 2.45
CA ILE A 167 9.78 -2.93 1.70
C ILE A 167 10.60 -3.84 0.78
N LEU A 168 11.12 -4.95 1.28
CA LEU A 168 11.89 -5.91 0.47
C LEU A 168 11.06 -6.48 -0.68
N LYS A 169 9.81 -6.86 -0.44
CA LYS A 169 8.91 -7.40 -1.48
C LYS A 169 8.59 -6.36 -2.55
N VAL A 170 8.34 -5.11 -2.17
CA VAL A 170 8.06 -4.02 -3.11
C VAL A 170 9.32 -3.64 -3.89
N ALA A 171 10.44 -3.43 -3.21
CA ALA A 171 11.71 -3.07 -3.84
C ALA A 171 12.20 -4.13 -4.85
N ARG A 172 11.80 -5.40 -4.67
CA ARG A 172 12.13 -6.48 -5.61
C ARG A 172 11.32 -6.46 -6.91
N THR A 173 10.27 -5.65 -6.97
CA THR A 173 9.44 -5.51 -8.18
C THR A 173 10.12 -4.69 -9.24
#